data_70979af2703373607aa235ac0f71431d
#
_entry.id   70979af2703373607aa235ac0f71431d
#
_cell.length_a   1.000
_cell.length_b   1.000
_cell.length_c   1.000
_cell.angle_alpha   90.00
_cell.angle_beta   90.00
_cell.angle_gamma   90.00
#
_symmetry.space_group_name_H-M   'P 1'
#
loop_
_entity.id
_entity.type
_entity.pdbx_description
1 polymer ?
#
loop_
_entity_poly.entity_id
_entity_poly.type
_entity_poly.pdbx_seq_one_letter_code
_entity_poly.pdbx_strand_id
1 'polypeptide(L)'
;MKVSRYLFLSALLSLTTGSLAAEILAVPHPSSPVDAKATTVWSPLFQATWDEIKKETGPLLSVSPENEMISRLEAFKWNAAATMPDGSWKTWSGRASVEFLEKANKEAAEMTGEPEGPFKVGGFNEDSVMALGLLDHEVEFIHELARAETTPLKFKSGGTETDVSFFGARDGHPAIRVLSWQPAERSQALQIRCRNPEDSVILYLPPAASDLETASLRIRAFLERKEEDIPESEVIQYLSKGDQVRIPYLTLESNAEFKDQLAGIIHFQKLRNMRVFQASQLTRFKLHEKGAKVRSEAIILVEPFGSAPK
;
A
#
# COMPACT_ATOMS: atom_id res chain seq x y z
N MET A 1 -18.00 -6.05 -18.92
CA MET A 1 -17.62 -6.31 -17.53
C MET A 1 -16.75 -5.13 -17.07
N LYS A 2 -17.26 -4.26 -16.20
CA LYS A 2 -16.44 -3.21 -15.58
C LYS A 2 -15.59 -3.90 -14.52
N VAL A 3 -14.29 -3.91 -14.70
CA VAL A 3 -13.35 -4.37 -13.66
C VAL A 3 -13.37 -3.31 -12.57
N SER A 4 -13.92 -3.66 -11.41
CA SER A 4 -13.88 -2.78 -10.24
C SER A 4 -12.41 -2.62 -9.82
N ARG A 5 -11.95 -1.39 -9.72
CA ARG A 5 -10.56 -1.06 -9.35
C ARG A 5 -10.48 -0.96 -7.83
N TYR A 6 -9.64 -1.73 -7.22
CA TYR A 6 -9.46 -1.71 -5.77
C TYR A 6 -8.08 -1.17 -5.43
N LEU A 7 -8.05 -0.06 -4.73
CA LEU A 7 -6.81 0.42 -4.13
C LEU A 7 -6.47 -0.48 -2.94
N PHE A 8 -5.54 -1.40 -3.12
CA PHE A 8 -5.02 -2.22 -2.05
C PHE A 8 -3.90 -1.47 -1.31
N LEU A 9 -4.24 -0.70 -0.30
CA LEU A 9 -3.32 -0.39 0.77
C LEU A 9 -3.52 -1.46 1.84
N SER A 10 -2.68 -2.48 1.82
CA SER A 10 -2.74 -3.53 2.83
C SER A 10 -1.92 -3.08 4.03
N ALA A 11 -2.59 -2.71 5.10
CA ALA A 11 -1.96 -2.52 6.40
C ALA A 11 -2.43 -3.65 7.32
N LEU A 12 -1.52 -4.52 7.73
CA LEU A 12 -1.78 -5.53 8.75
C LEU A 12 -1.41 -4.91 10.10
N LEU A 13 -2.43 -4.51 10.87
CA LEU A 13 -2.23 -4.11 12.26
C LEU A 13 -2.06 -5.39 13.09
N SER A 14 -0.84 -5.75 13.40
CA SER A 14 -0.56 -6.80 14.36
C SER A 14 -0.74 -6.25 15.78
N LEU A 15 -1.69 -6.84 16.49
CA LEU A 15 -1.95 -6.55 17.89
C LEU A 15 -0.92 -7.29 18.75
N THR A 16 0.19 -6.64 19.09
CA THR A 16 1.23 -7.23 19.93
C THR A 16 1.45 -6.51 21.24
N THR A 17 1.89 -7.29 22.19
CA THR A 17 2.05 -7.02 23.63
C THR A 17 3.37 -6.30 23.94
N GLY A 18 3.43 -4.96 23.92
CA GLY A 18 4.61 -4.19 24.35
C GLY A 18 4.48 -2.70 24.09
N SER A 19 4.75 -1.92 25.12
CA SER A 19 4.72 -0.47 25.17
C SER A 19 5.78 0.15 24.24
N LEU A 20 5.32 0.58 23.07
CA LEU A 20 5.91 1.62 22.20
C LEU A 20 4.94 1.73 21.03
N ALA A 21 4.78 2.90 20.45
CA ALA A 21 4.03 3.03 19.19
C ALA A 21 4.52 1.91 18.26
N ALA A 22 3.62 1.00 17.84
CA ALA A 22 4.00 -0.14 17.01
C ALA A 22 4.84 0.39 15.83
N GLU A 23 6.02 -0.18 15.65
CA GLU A 23 6.88 0.19 14.52
C GLU A 23 6.11 0.00 13.22
N ILE A 24 6.19 0.98 12.33
CA ILE A 24 5.54 0.91 11.02
C ILE A 24 6.61 0.49 10.02
N LEU A 25 6.45 -0.71 9.48
CA LEU A 25 7.35 -1.29 8.49
C LEU A 25 6.70 -1.24 7.10
N ALA A 26 7.24 -0.43 6.19
CA ALA A 26 6.91 -0.59 4.78
C ALA A 26 7.71 -1.76 4.20
N VAL A 27 7.06 -2.50 3.31
CA VAL A 27 7.69 -3.63 2.60
C VAL A 27 7.59 -3.41 1.09
N PRO A 28 8.63 -3.80 0.32
CA PRO A 28 8.67 -3.57 -1.12
C PRO A 28 7.75 -4.52 -1.91
N HIS A 29 7.39 -5.66 -1.32
CA HIS A 29 6.56 -6.69 -1.97
C HIS A 29 5.51 -7.24 -1.01
N PRO A 30 4.28 -7.54 -1.45
CA PRO A 30 3.19 -8.00 -0.56
C PRO A 30 3.43 -9.38 0.05
N SER A 31 4.25 -10.24 -0.56
CA SER A 31 4.67 -11.52 0.03
C SER A 31 5.84 -11.41 1.00
N SER A 32 6.29 -10.20 1.33
CA SER A 32 7.30 -10.01 2.37
C SER A 32 6.78 -10.51 3.72
N PRO A 33 7.63 -11.13 4.55
CA PRO A 33 7.22 -11.60 5.88
C PRO A 33 6.62 -10.46 6.71
N VAL A 34 5.52 -10.73 7.37
CA VAL A 34 4.87 -9.80 8.29
C VAL A 34 5.45 -10.00 9.69
N ASP A 35 5.96 -8.93 10.29
CA ASP A 35 6.36 -8.96 11.69
C ASP A 35 5.10 -8.81 12.58
N ALA A 36 4.86 -9.81 13.42
CA ALA A 36 3.75 -9.78 14.37
C ALA A 36 3.84 -8.64 15.41
N LYS A 37 4.99 -7.98 15.53
CA LYS A 37 5.24 -6.85 16.46
C LYS A 37 5.17 -5.48 15.81
N ALA A 38 5.02 -5.42 14.48
CA ALA A 38 5.00 -4.19 13.71
C ALA A 38 3.70 -4.05 12.91
N THR A 39 3.37 -2.82 12.53
CA THR A 39 2.36 -2.56 11.52
C THR A 39 3.02 -2.61 10.16
N THR A 40 2.74 -3.66 9.38
CA THR A 40 3.29 -3.80 8.04
C THR A 40 2.43 -3.05 7.03
N VAL A 41 3.07 -2.23 6.20
CA VAL A 41 2.42 -1.46 5.13
C VAL A 41 3.05 -1.83 3.79
N TRP A 42 2.21 -2.11 2.81
CA TRP A 42 2.62 -2.28 1.43
C TRP A 42 1.83 -1.34 0.53
N SER A 43 2.52 -0.68 -0.40
CA SER A 43 1.90 0.13 -1.44
C SER A 43 2.34 -0.39 -2.81
N PRO A 44 1.44 -0.52 -3.78
CA PRO A 44 1.76 -1.00 -5.13
C PRO A 44 2.68 -0.06 -5.92
N LEU A 45 2.87 1.17 -5.44
CA LEU A 45 3.69 2.17 -6.13
C LEU A 45 5.14 1.76 -6.29
N PHE A 46 5.73 1.04 -5.30
CA PHE A 46 7.12 0.59 -5.42
C PHE A 46 7.29 -0.38 -6.58
N GLN A 47 6.36 -1.32 -6.74
CA GLN A 47 6.35 -2.24 -7.88
C GLN A 47 6.20 -1.47 -9.21
N ALA A 48 5.28 -0.48 -9.27
CA ALA A 48 5.11 0.34 -10.46
C ALA A 48 6.41 1.09 -10.83
N THR A 49 7.12 1.60 -9.84
CA THR A 49 8.40 2.31 -10.03
C THR A 49 9.51 1.34 -10.46
N TRP A 50 9.52 0.11 -9.91
CA TRP A 50 10.42 -0.97 -10.37
C TRP A 50 10.14 -1.35 -11.82
N ASP A 51 8.88 -1.45 -12.22
CA ASP A 51 8.51 -1.75 -13.61
C ASP A 51 8.82 -0.58 -14.55
N GLU A 52 8.71 0.66 -14.06
CA GLU A 52 9.01 1.86 -14.84
C GLU A 52 10.48 1.96 -15.25
N ILE A 53 11.43 1.58 -14.36
CA ILE A 53 12.86 1.67 -14.65
C ILE A 53 13.25 0.82 -15.87
N LYS A 54 12.50 -0.25 -16.14
CA LYS A 54 12.73 -1.16 -17.28
C LYS A 54 12.49 -0.50 -18.64
N LYS A 55 11.80 0.61 -18.72
CA LYS A 55 11.65 1.39 -19.96
C LYS A 55 13.00 1.91 -20.44
N GLU A 56 13.84 2.34 -19.51
CA GLU A 56 15.19 2.86 -19.81
C GLU A 56 16.22 1.74 -19.89
N THR A 57 16.20 0.82 -18.95
CA THR A 57 17.21 -0.22 -18.80
C THR A 57 16.97 -1.45 -19.69
N GLY A 58 15.73 -1.63 -20.15
CA GLY A 58 15.24 -2.89 -20.74
C GLY A 58 14.99 -3.95 -19.65
N PRO A 59 14.48 -5.13 -20.05
CA PRO A 59 14.23 -6.24 -19.14
C PRO A 59 15.46 -6.64 -18.32
N LEU A 60 15.22 -7.14 -17.11
CA LEU A 60 16.23 -7.78 -16.29
C LEU A 60 16.68 -9.08 -16.94
N LEU A 61 18.00 -9.32 -17.00
CA LEU A 61 18.59 -10.55 -17.51
C LEU A 61 19.14 -11.43 -16.40
N SER A 62 19.84 -10.85 -15.43
CA SER A 62 20.39 -11.58 -14.29
C SER A 62 20.78 -10.64 -13.14
N VAL A 63 20.90 -11.22 -11.95
CA VAL A 63 21.43 -10.57 -10.74
C VAL A 63 22.48 -11.49 -10.12
N SER A 64 23.60 -10.94 -9.66
CA SER A 64 24.68 -11.70 -9.05
C SER A 64 25.19 -11.01 -7.76
N PRO A 65 25.19 -11.67 -6.58
CA PRO A 65 24.59 -12.98 -6.36
C PRO A 65 23.06 -12.95 -6.60
N GLU A 66 22.44 -14.11 -6.73
CA GLU A 66 20.97 -14.20 -6.84
C GLU A 66 20.30 -13.48 -5.68
N ASN A 67 19.24 -12.71 -5.98
CA ASN A 67 18.54 -11.91 -5.00
C ASN A 67 17.05 -12.26 -5.01
N GLU A 68 16.57 -12.82 -3.92
CA GLU A 68 15.20 -13.29 -3.79
C GLU A 68 14.17 -12.16 -3.93
N MET A 69 14.44 -10.97 -3.39
CA MET A 69 13.51 -9.84 -3.48
C MET A 69 13.37 -9.35 -4.91
N ILE A 70 14.49 -9.22 -5.64
CA ILE A 70 14.45 -8.86 -7.06
C ILE A 70 13.69 -9.92 -7.87
N SER A 71 13.92 -11.20 -7.57
CA SER A 71 13.19 -12.30 -8.22
C SER A 71 11.68 -12.22 -7.95
N ARG A 72 11.27 -11.86 -6.73
CA ARG A 72 9.85 -11.65 -6.39
C ARG A 72 9.24 -10.48 -7.15
N LEU A 73 9.93 -9.33 -7.22
CA LEU A 73 9.48 -8.16 -7.99
C LEU A 73 9.33 -8.48 -9.49
N GLU A 74 10.24 -9.28 -10.06
CA GLU A 74 10.15 -9.69 -11.47
C GLU A 74 9.05 -10.72 -11.73
N ALA A 75 8.78 -11.60 -10.77
CA ALA A 75 7.77 -12.65 -10.89
C ALA A 75 6.35 -12.14 -10.62
N PHE A 76 6.19 -10.98 -9.99
CA PHE A 76 4.90 -10.46 -9.55
C PHE A 76 4.03 -10.05 -10.73
N LYS A 77 3.02 -10.89 -10.99
CA LYS A 77 2.05 -10.66 -12.07
C LYS A 77 0.92 -9.75 -11.57
N TRP A 78 1.03 -8.50 -11.84
CA TRP A 78 0.03 -7.51 -11.48
C TRP A 78 -0.19 -6.50 -12.61
N ASN A 79 -1.24 -5.68 -12.47
CA ASN A 79 -1.55 -4.61 -13.40
C ASN A 79 -1.76 -3.31 -12.61
N ALA A 80 -0.85 -2.36 -12.79
CA ALA A 80 -0.90 -1.07 -12.10
C ALA A 80 -2.22 -0.33 -12.34
N ALA A 81 -2.67 -0.25 -13.58
CA ALA A 81 -3.91 0.43 -13.95
C ALA A 81 -5.18 -0.27 -13.43
N ALA A 82 -5.12 -1.57 -13.13
CA ALA A 82 -6.23 -2.28 -12.49
C ALA A 82 -6.19 -2.18 -10.95
N THR A 83 -5.05 -1.74 -10.39
CA THR A 83 -4.83 -1.70 -8.93
C THR A 83 -4.89 -0.28 -8.38
N MET A 84 -4.37 0.69 -9.12
CA MET A 84 -4.34 2.10 -8.71
C MET A 84 -5.31 2.91 -9.59
N PRO A 85 -6.12 3.81 -9.02
CA PRO A 85 -7.10 4.61 -9.75
C PRO A 85 -6.43 5.52 -10.79
N ASP A 86 -7.06 5.66 -11.95
CA ASP A 86 -6.58 6.56 -12.99
C ASP A 86 -6.47 7.99 -12.48
N GLY A 87 -5.40 8.67 -12.83
CA GLY A 87 -5.13 10.05 -12.43
C GLY A 87 -4.63 10.23 -11.00
N SER A 88 -4.65 9.17 -10.17
CA SER A 88 -4.15 9.24 -8.78
C SER A 88 -2.68 8.85 -8.67
N TRP A 89 -2.08 8.31 -9.70
CA TRP A 89 -0.68 7.87 -9.69
C TRP A 89 0.03 8.17 -11.00
N LYS A 90 1.35 8.29 -10.91
CA LYS A 90 2.23 8.45 -12.06
C LYS A 90 3.62 7.93 -11.73
N THR A 91 4.31 7.43 -12.75
CA THR A 91 5.71 7.05 -12.69
C THR A 91 6.50 7.77 -13.79
N TRP A 92 7.77 8.02 -13.53
CA TRP A 92 8.71 8.64 -14.44
C TRP A 92 9.99 7.81 -14.46
N SER A 93 10.63 7.70 -15.61
CA SER A 93 11.97 7.14 -15.72
C SER A 93 12.82 7.92 -16.70
N GLY A 94 14.14 7.92 -16.48
CA GLY A 94 15.09 8.61 -17.34
C GLY A 94 16.51 8.50 -16.82
N ARG A 95 17.47 9.02 -17.60
CA ARG A 95 18.82 9.24 -17.09
C ARG A 95 18.78 10.22 -15.94
N ALA A 96 19.49 9.91 -14.86
CA ALA A 96 19.53 10.76 -13.69
C ALA A 96 20.21 12.10 -14.02
N SER A 97 19.42 13.17 -13.96
CA SER A 97 19.89 14.54 -14.14
C SER A 97 19.02 15.50 -13.30
N VAL A 98 19.54 16.70 -13.08
CA VAL A 98 18.80 17.77 -12.39
C VAL A 98 17.55 18.10 -13.18
N GLU A 99 17.64 18.23 -14.49
CA GLU A 99 16.53 18.57 -15.39
C GLU A 99 15.41 17.50 -15.34
N PHE A 100 15.80 16.22 -15.31
CA PHE A 100 14.83 15.12 -15.17
C PHE A 100 14.11 15.19 -13.83
N LEU A 101 14.85 15.42 -12.74
CA LEU A 101 14.30 15.52 -11.40
C LEU A 101 13.38 16.74 -11.25
N GLU A 102 13.78 17.90 -11.78
CA GLU A 102 12.96 19.13 -11.79
C GLU A 102 11.67 18.92 -12.59
N LYS A 103 11.75 18.30 -13.77
CA LYS A 103 10.57 17.97 -14.57
C LYS A 103 9.61 17.05 -13.82
N ALA A 104 10.10 15.96 -13.24
CA ALA A 104 9.27 15.03 -12.47
C ALA A 104 8.64 15.71 -11.25
N ASN A 105 9.40 16.52 -10.53
CA ASN A 105 8.89 17.28 -9.40
C ASN A 105 7.83 18.31 -9.80
N LYS A 106 7.99 19.01 -10.90
CA LYS A 106 6.97 19.94 -11.42
C LYS A 106 5.66 19.21 -11.72
N GLU A 107 5.73 18.08 -12.46
CA GLU A 107 4.54 17.32 -12.78
C GLU A 107 3.89 16.68 -11.53
N ALA A 108 4.68 16.26 -10.54
CA ALA A 108 4.20 15.77 -9.26
C ALA A 108 3.51 16.86 -8.44
N ALA A 109 4.07 18.07 -8.41
CA ALA A 109 3.47 19.24 -7.77
C ALA A 109 2.11 19.61 -8.39
N GLU A 110 2.01 19.55 -9.73
CA GLU A 110 0.74 19.75 -10.45
C GLU A 110 -0.32 18.71 -10.08
N MET A 111 0.08 17.44 -9.86
CA MET A 111 -0.84 16.38 -9.44
C MET A 111 -1.37 16.56 -8.02
N THR A 112 -0.51 16.98 -7.10
CA THR A 112 -0.85 17.09 -5.66
C THR A 112 -1.42 18.45 -5.28
N GLY A 113 -1.24 19.48 -6.14
CA GLY A 113 -1.54 20.87 -5.82
C GLY A 113 -0.57 21.48 -4.81
N GLU A 114 0.58 20.86 -4.57
CA GLU A 114 1.61 21.37 -3.67
C GLU A 114 2.58 22.30 -4.43
N PRO A 115 3.21 23.26 -3.73
CA PRO A 115 4.12 24.23 -4.38
C PRO A 115 5.42 23.59 -4.86
N GLU A 116 5.85 22.50 -4.25
CA GLU A 116 7.09 21.78 -4.55
C GLU A 116 6.82 20.30 -4.75
N GLY A 117 7.58 19.68 -5.65
CA GLY A 117 7.52 18.24 -5.84
C GLY A 117 8.21 17.47 -4.70
N PRO A 118 7.82 16.22 -4.48
CA PRO A 118 8.23 15.45 -3.31
C PRO A 118 9.63 14.82 -3.42
N PHE A 119 10.19 14.71 -4.64
CA PHE A 119 11.38 13.92 -4.85
C PHE A 119 12.65 14.69 -4.52
N LYS A 120 13.42 14.16 -3.55
CA LYS A 120 14.73 14.69 -3.16
C LYS A 120 15.76 13.58 -3.38
N VAL A 121 16.53 13.72 -4.44
CA VAL A 121 17.57 12.77 -4.84
C VAL A 121 18.87 13.53 -5.06
N GLY A 122 19.94 13.04 -4.48
CA GLY A 122 21.27 13.65 -4.66
C GLY A 122 22.35 12.58 -4.82
N GLY A 123 23.54 13.00 -5.25
CA GLY A 123 24.71 12.14 -5.35
C GLY A 123 24.67 11.12 -6.50
N PHE A 124 23.87 11.33 -7.53
CA PHE A 124 23.84 10.49 -8.73
C PHE A 124 24.89 10.92 -9.75
N ASN A 125 25.36 10.00 -10.58
CA ASN A 125 26.22 10.28 -11.72
C ASN A 125 25.44 10.27 -13.06
N GLU A 126 26.05 10.77 -14.13
CA GLU A 126 25.42 10.92 -15.46
C GLU A 126 25.04 9.60 -16.14
N ASP A 127 25.64 8.47 -15.71
CA ASP A 127 25.34 7.14 -16.22
C ASP A 127 24.28 6.40 -15.40
N SER A 128 23.78 7.04 -14.35
CA SER A 128 22.71 6.49 -13.53
C SER A 128 21.37 6.60 -14.23
N VAL A 129 20.48 5.67 -13.92
CA VAL A 129 19.05 5.70 -14.33
C VAL A 129 18.18 5.81 -13.10
N MET A 130 17.23 6.71 -13.16
CA MET A 130 16.29 7.01 -12.09
C MET A 130 14.87 6.64 -12.51
N ALA A 131 14.13 6.02 -11.60
CA ALA A 131 12.69 5.90 -11.69
C ALA A 131 12.05 6.50 -10.42
N LEU A 132 10.99 7.26 -10.62
CA LEU A 132 10.24 7.96 -9.59
C LEU A 132 8.78 7.55 -9.68
N GLY A 133 8.09 7.48 -8.54
CA GLY A 133 6.68 7.17 -8.49
C GLY A 133 5.96 8.04 -7.46
N LEU A 134 4.75 8.49 -7.81
CA LEU A 134 3.83 9.19 -6.94
C LEU A 134 2.46 8.55 -7.00
N LEU A 135 1.86 8.33 -5.84
CA LEU A 135 0.46 8.00 -5.65
C LEU A 135 -0.11 8.99 -4.64
N ASP A 136 -1.17 9.70 -5.01
CA ASP A 136 -1.97 10.53 -4.10
C ASP A 136 -3.45 10.29 -4.38
N HIS A 137 -4.13 9.62 -3.46
CA HIS A 137 -5.52 9.23 -3.63
C HIS A 137 -6.30 9.46 -2.34
N GLU A 138 -7.43 10.12 -2.49
CA GLU A 138 -8.36 10.38 -1.40
C GLU A 138 -9.73 9.83 -1.76
N VAL A 139 -10.33 9.10 -0.83
CA VAL A 139 -11.66 8.52 -0.98
C VAL A 139 -12.60 9.09 0.07
N GLU A 140 -13.82 9.42 -0.35
CA GLU A 140 -14.89 9.84 0.55
C GLU A 140 -15.92 8.72 0.70
N PHE A 141 -16.35 8.48 1.93
CA PHE A 141 -17.44 7.53 2.19
C PHE A 141 -18.77 8.05 1.67
N ILE A 142 -19.67 7.16 1.23
CA ILE A 142 -21.02 7.56 0.76
C ILE A 142 -21.83 8.25 1.85
N HIS A 143 -21.57 7.91 3.12
CA HIS A 143 -22.13 8.53 4.31
C HIS A 143 -21.03 8.66 5.36
N GLU A 144 -20.97 9.80 6.02
CA GLU A 144 -20.08 10.00 7.16
C GLU A 144 -20.45 9.00 8.27
N LEU A 145 -19.46 8.33 8.82
CA LEU A 145 -19.61 7.43 9.95
C LEU A 145 -19.68 8.24 11.26
N ALA A 146 -20.39 7.73 12.25
CA ALA A 146 -20.57 8.45 13.50
C ALA A 146 -19.26 8.53 14.29
N ARG A 147 -18.94 9.72 14.80
CA ARG A 147 -17.86 9.89 15.79
C ARG A 147 -18.30 9.33 17.12
N ALA A 148 -17.38 8.74 17.87
CA ALA A 148 -17.65 8.35 19.23
C ALA A 148 -17.65 9.59 20.14
N GLU A 149 -18.75 9.82 20.82
CA GLU A 149 -18.92 11.07 21.58
C GLU A 149 -18.28 11.04 22.98
N THR A 150 -18.10 9.89 23.64
CA THR A 150 -17.76 9.91 25.07
C THR A 150 -16.89 8.78 25.61
N THR A 151 -16.79 7.64 24.96
CA THR A 151 -16.05 6.51 25.54
C THR A 151 -14.97 6.05 24.57
N PRO A 152 -13.68 6.19 24.88
CA PRO A 152 -12.61 5.73 24.03
C PRO A 152 -12.68 4.21 23.83
N LEU A 153 -12.23 3.75 22.68
CA LEU A 153 -12.06 2.34 22.41
C LEU A 153 -10.80 1.86 23.15
N LYS A 154 -10.97 0.87 24.01
CA LYS A 154 -9.83 0.22 24.63
C LYS A 154 -9.14 -0.69 23.61
N PHE A 155 -7.97 -0.28 23.20
CA PHE A 155 -7.17 -0.99 22.21
C PHE A 155 -6.04 -1.72 22.94
N LYS A 156 -6.05 -3.05 22.84
CA LYS A 156 -4.99 -3.90 23.39
C LYS A 156 -3.91 -4.13 22.36
N SER A 157 -2.74 -3.57 22.60
CA SER A 157 -1.55 -3.89 21.83
C SER A 157 -0.47 -4.29 22.83
N GLY A 158 0.03 -5.51 22.69
CA GLY A 158 1.16 -5.97 23.46
C GLY A 158 0.97 -6.10 24.97
N GLY A 159 -0.23 -6.41 25.43
CA GLY A 159 -0.53 -6.47 26.86
C GLY A 159 -0.80 -5.10 27.50
N THR A 160 -0.55 -4.02 26.76
CA THR A 160 -0.90 -2.65 27.18
C THR A 160 -2.25 -2.28 26.56
N GLU A 161 -3.14 -1.80 27.41
CA GLU A 161 -4.45 -1.28 27.00
C GLU A 161 -4.33 0.23 26.86
N THR A 162 -4.64 0.76 25.66
CA THR A 162 -4.58 2.19 25.35
C THR A 162 -5.92 2.67 24.89
N ASP A 163 -6.35 3.81 25.40
CA ASP A 163 -7.57 4.46 24.96
C ASP A 163 -7.32 5.14 23.61
N VAL A 164 -8.09 4.76 22.59
CA VAL A 164 -8.01 5.36 21.26
C VAL A 164 -9.35 5.96 20.87
N SER A 165 -9.30 7.10 20.18
CA SER A 165 -10.48 7.69 19.56
C SER A 165 -10.91 6.80 18.39
N PHE A 166 -12.23 6.68 18.19
CA PHE A 166 -12.78 5.89 17.12
C PHE A 166 -13.99 6.55 16.47
N PHE A 167 -14.36 6.06 15.34
CA PHE A 167 -15.60 6.32 14.63
C PHE A 167 -16.26 4.99 14.27
N GLY A 168 -17.48 5.01 13.76
CA GLY A 168 -18.11 3.74 13.40
C GLY A 168 -19.54 3.83 12.94
N ALA A 169 -20.18 2.69 12.88
CA ALA A 169 -21.54 2.53 12.39
C ALA A 169 -22.32 1.51 13.23
N ARG A 170 -23.64 1.62 13.21
CA ARG A 170 -24.58 0.72 13.87
C ARG A 170 -25.75 0.40 12.97
N ASP A 171 -26.48 -0.66 13.30
CA ASP A 171 -27.85 -0.95 12.85
C ASP A 171 -28.12 -0.65 11.35
N GLY A 172 -27.61 -1.49 10.47
CA GLY A 172 -27.95 -1.39 9.05
C GLY A 172 -27.38 -0.16 8.33
N HIS A 173 -26.30 0.43 8.86
CA HIS A 173 -25.70 1.62 8.25
C HIS A 173 -25.33 1.38 6.78
N PRO A 174 -25.85 2.19 5.83
CA PRO A 174 -25.78 1.90 4.39
C PRO A 174 -24.34 1.98 3.79
N ALA A 175 -23.40 2.63 4.49
CA ALA A 175 -22.02 2.67 4.06
C ALA A 175 -21.25 1.38 4.37
N ILE A 176 -21.74 0.51 5.27
CA ILE A 176 -21.05 -0.71 5.68
C ILE A 176 -21.69 -1.92 5.01
N ARG A 177 -20.91 -2.69 4.29
CA ARG A 177 -21.29 -4.00 3.75
C ARG A 177 -20.44 -5.08 4.41
N VAL A 178 -21.07 -6.14 4.90
CA VAL A 178 -20.37 -7.32 5.41
C VAL A 178 -20.05 -8.23 4.23
N LEU A 179 -18.76 -8.45 3.97
CA LEU A 179 -18.28 -9.30 2.88
C LEU A 179 -18.11 -10.75 3.35
N SER A 180 -17.71 -10.94 4.60
CA SER A 180 -17.53 -12.25 5.22
C SER A 180 -17.65 -12.14 6.74
N TRP A 181 -18.28 -13.15 7.35
CA TRP A 181 -18.40 -13.28 8.78
C TRP A 181 -18.22 -14.74 9.18
N GLN A 182 -17.05 -15.07 9.75
CA GLN A 182 -16.66 -16.42 10.13
C GLN A 182 -16.20 -16.43 11.60
N PRO A 183 -17.13 -16.40 12.57
CA PRO A 183 -16.79 -16.25 13.99
C PRO A 183 -15.99 -17.44 14.54
N ALA A 184 -16.17 -18.64 14.02
CA ALA A 184 -15.39 -19.83 14.42
C ALA A 184 -13.90 -19.67 14.10
N GLU A 185 -13.57 -18.99 13.01
CA GLU A 185 -12.19 -18.71 12.57
C GLU A 185 -11.71 -17.34 13.08
N ARG A 186 -12.57 -16.58 13.77
CA ARG A 186 -12.31 -15.19 14.15
C ARG A 186 -11.94 -14.31 12.95
N SER A 187 -12.51 -14.62 11.80
CA SER A 187 -12.28 -13.90 10.54
C SER A 187 -13.50 -13.09 10.14
N GLN A 188 -13.26 -11.86 9.69
CA GLN A 188 -14.31 -10.99 9.18
C GLN A 188 -13.77 -10.03 8.14
N ALA A 189 -14.59 -9.71 7.16
CA ALA A 189 -14.29 -8.70 6.16
C ALA A 189 -15.47 -7.74 6.01
N LEU A 190 -15.19 -6.45 6.10
CA LEU A 190 -16.15 -5.37 5.98
C LEU A 190 -15.70 -4.44 4.85
N GLN A 191 -16.62 -4.00 4.03
CA GLN A 191 -16.42 -2.96 3.04
C GLN A 191 -17.06 -1.66 3.53
N ILE A 192 -16.29 -0.58 3.52
CA ILE A 192 -16.83 0.77 3.64
C ILE A 192 -16.99 1.30 2.22
N ARG A 193 -18.23 1.59 1.83
CA ARG A 193 -18.57 2.05 0.49
C ARG A 193 -18.19 3.53 0.34
N CYS A 194 -17.58 3.85 -0.79
CA CYS A 194 -17.16 5.20 -1.13
C CYS A 194 -18.13 5.85 -2.12
N ARG A 195 -18.09 7.18 -2.23
CA ARG A 195 -18.89 7.96 -3.19
C ARG A 195 -18.58 7.58 -4.62
N ASN A 196 -17.29 7.43 -4.94
CA ASN A 196 -16.90 6.79 -6.18
C ASN A 196 -17.08 5.27 -6.03
N PRO A 197 -17.96 4.62 -6.81
CA PRO A 197 -18.25 3.18 -6.68
C PRO A 197 -17.08 2.27 -7.09
N GLU A 198 -16.06 2.83 -7.74
CA GLU A 198 -14.83 2.10 -8.08
C GLU A 198 -13.87 2.02 -6.89
N ASP A 199 -14.07 2.87 -5.88
CA ASP A 199 -13.27 2.90 -4.66
C ASP A 199 -13.95 2.15 -3.52
N SER A 200 -13.16 1.57 -2.63
CA SER A 200 -13.64 1.02 -1.37
C SER A 200 -12.53 0.91 -0.34
N VAL A 201 -12.92 1.01 0.92
CA VAL A 201 -12.03 0.68 2.05
C VAL A 201 -12.46 -0.65 2.62
N ILE A 202 -11.55 -1.61 2.66
CA ILE A 202 -11.80 -2.94 3.21
C ILE A 202 -11.12 -3.08 4.55
N LEU A 203 -11.89 -3.41 5.56
CA LEU A 203 -11.40 -3.82 6.87
C LEU A 203 -11.46 -5.33 6.94
N TYR A 204 -10.31 -5.97 6.96
CA TYR A 204 -10.22 -7.43 7.00
C TYR A 204 -9.45 -7.89 8.23
N LEU A 205 -10.09 -8.72 9.03
CA LEU A 205 -9.46 -9.49 10.10
C LEU A 205 -9.23 -10.92 9.55
N PRO A 206 -8.01 -11.26 9.15
CA PRO A 206 -7.71 -12.61 8.64
C PRO A 206 -7.70 -13.64 9.76
N PRO A 207 -7.95 -14.91 9.46
CA PRO A 207 -7.56 -16.00 10.35
C PRO A 207 -6.04 -15.98 10.53
N ALA A 208 -5.53 -16.49 11.63
CA ALA A 208 -4.14 -16.34 12.06
C ALA A 208 -3.10 -16.48 10.92
N ALA A 209 -2.11 -15.57 10.94
CA ALA A 209 -0.87 -15.61 10.17
C ALA A 209 -1.01 -15.73 8.63
N SER A 210 -1.65 -14.74 7.98
CA SER A 210 -1.48 -14.57 6.54
C SER A 210 -0.54 -13.39 6.24
N ASP A 211 0.22 -13.50 5.15
CA ASP A 211 0.92 -12.37 4.55
C ASP A 211 -0.06 -11.43 3.83
N LEU A 212 0.42 -10.26 3.40
CA LEU A 212 -0.42 -9.27 2.72
C LEU A 212 -0.90 -9.74 1.34
N GLU A 213 -0.14 -10.57 0.64
CA GLU A 213 -0.52 -11.12 -0.66
C GLU A 213 -1.72 -12.06 -0.51
N THR A 214 -1.64 -13.00 0.43
CA THR A 214 -2.74 -13.92 0.75
C THR A 214 -3.99 -13.17 1.21
N ALA A 215 -3.84 -12.15 2.06
CA ALA A 215 -4.95 -11.31 2.50
C ALA A 215 -5.61 -10.58 1.31
N SER A 216 -4.82 -10.02 0.41
CA SER A 216 -5.30 -9.33 -0.80
C SER A 216 -6.05 -10.26 -1.75
N LEU A 217 -5.56 -11.49 -1.95
CA LEU A 217 -6.23 -12.50 -2.77
C LEU A 217 -7.58 -12.91 -2.16
N ARG A 218 -7.66 -13.08 -0.84
CA ARG A 218 -8.93 -13.40 -0.15
C ARG A 218 -9.93 -12.24 -0.26
N ILE A 219 -9.47 -10.99 -0.05
CA ILE A 219 -10.32 -9.81 -0.21
C ILE A 219 -10.87 -9.76 -1.63
N ARG A 220 -10.05 -9.98 -2.64
CA ARG A 220 -10.49 -10.01 -4.05
C ARG A 220 -11.54 -11.09 -4.26
N ALA A 221 -11.33 -12.28 -3.75
CA ALA A 221 -12.31 -13.36 -3.83
C ALA A 221 -13.65 -12.99 -3.17
N PHE A 222 -13.65 -12.27 -2.04
CA PHE A 222 -14.89 -11.78 -1.42
C PHE A 222 -15.62 -10.76 -2.30
N LEU A 223 -14.88 -9.88 -2.97
CA LEU A 223 -15.45 -8.83 -3.82
C LEU A 223 -16.00 -9.36 -5.15
N GLU A 224 -15.41 -10.45 -5.66
CA GLU A 224 -15.81 -11.11 -6.90
C GLU A 224 -16.94 -12.15 -6.72
N ARG A 225 -17.30 -12.49 -5.47
CA ARG A 225 -18.42 -13.40 -5.20
C ARG A 225 -19.73 -12.82 -5.75
N LYS A 226 -20.45 -13.64 -6.47
CA LYS A 226 -21.83 -13.32 -6.86
C LYS A 226 -22.77 -13.60 -5.69
N GLU A 227 -23.86 -12.84 -5.61
CA GLU A 227 -24.87 -13.04 -4.54
C GLU A 227 -25.42 -14.48 -4.54
N GLU A 228 -25.55 -15.11 -5.69
CA GLU A 228 -26.01 -16.49 -5.86
C GLU A 228 -25.05 -17.55 -5.30
N ASP A 229 -23.77 -17.19 -5.13
CA ASP A 229 -22.72 -18.11 -4.62
C ASP A 229 -22.52 -17.96 -3.09
N ILE A 230 -23.26 -17.07 -2.43
CA ILE A 230 -23.14 -16.84 -0.98
C ILE A 230 -24.10 -17.81 -0.26
N PRO A 231 -23.60 -18.72 0.60
CA PRO A 231 -24.45 -19.59 1.39
C PRO A 231 -25.47 -18.77 2.21
N GLU A 232 -26.71 -19.24 2.33
CA GLU A 232 -27.74 -18.57 3.13
C GLU A 232 -27.29 -18.24 4.56
N SER A 233 -26.40 -19.04 5.13
CA SER A 233 -25.77 -18.82 6.45
C SER A 233 -24.76 -17.66 6.47
N GLU A 234 -24.27 -17.20 5.30
CA GLU A 234 -23.32 -16.10 5.15
C GLU A 234 -23.97 -14.83 4.58
N VAL A 235 -25.26 -14.84 4.25
CA VAL A 235 -26.00 -13.67 3.69
C VAL A 235 -26.22 -12.60 4.76
N ILE A 236 -25.12 -12.05 5.30
CA ILE A 236 -25.18 -10.80 6.05
C ILE A 236 -24.59 -9.71 5.16
N GLN A 237 -25.46 -9.10 4.34
CA GLN A 237 -25.02 -8.01 3.45
C GLN A 237 -24.87 -6.66 4.18
N TYR A 238 -25.51 -6.50 5.33
CA TYR A 238 -25.51 -5.28 6.14
C TYR A 238 -25.43 -5.61 7.63
N LEU A 239 -25.06 -4.62 8.43
CA LEU A 239 -25.08 -4.76 9.87
C LEU A 239 -26.52 -5.04 10.36
N SER A 240 -26.70 -6.08 11.13
CA SER A 240 -27.98 -6.43 11.73
C SER A 240 -28.32 -5.51 12.91
N LYS A 241 -29.56 -5.56 13.38
CA LYS A 241 -29.99 -4.80 14.56
C LYS A 241 -29.17 -5.22 15.79
N GLY A 242 -28.53 -4.24 16.43
CA GLY A 242 -27.63 -4.46 17.57
C GLY A 242 -26.17 -4.60 17.20
N ASP A 243 -25.83 -4.76 15.91
CA ASP A 243 -24.45 -4.80 15.49
C ASP A 243 -23.79 -3.42 15.54
N GLN A 244 -22.51 -3.42 15.86
CA GLN A 244 -21.71 -2.21 15.91
C GLN A 244 -20.32 -2.46 15.32
N VAL A 245 -19.88 -1.57 14.44
CA VAL A 245 -18.51 -1.48 13.96
C VAL A 245 -17.84 -0.29 14.61
N ARG A 246 -16.66 -0.49 15.19
CA ARG A 246 -15.81 0.54 15.77
C ARG A 246 -14.47 0.51 15.08
N ILE A 247 -14.06 1.65 14.53
CA ILE A 247 -12.87 1.79 13.70
C ILE A 247 -11.99 2.87 14.34
N PRO A 248 -10.75 2.56 14.75
CA PRO A 248 -9.85 3.59 15.27
C PRO A 248 -9.51 4.62 14.18
N TYR A 249 -9.30 5.86 14.57
CA TYR A 249 -8.63 6.83 13.71
C TYR A 249 -7.21 6.33 13.45
N LEU A 250 -6.82 6.29 12.19
CA LEU A 250 -5.48 5.85 11.80
C LEU A 250 -4.73 6.99 11.12
N THR A 251 -3.52 7.22 11.55
CA THR A 251 -2.53 8.05 10.85
C THR A 251 -1.23 7.26 10.87
N LEU A 252 -0.83 6.78 9.69
CA LEU A 252 0.37 5.98 9.51
C LEU A 252 1.33 6.76 8.62
N GLU A 253 2.59 6.78 8.98
CA GLU A 253 3.67 7.28 8.13
C GLU A 253 4.83 6.30 8.22
N SER A 254 5.33 5.86 7.08
CA SER A 254 6.49 4.99 6.98
C SER A 254 7.44 5.53 5.93
N ASN A 255 8.71 5.67 6.29
CA ASN A 255 9.80 5.98 5.38
C ASN A 255 10.76 4.79 5.41
N ALA A 256 10.84 4.04 4.32
CA ALA A 256 11.60 2.82 4.23
C ALA A 256 12.65 2.87 3.13
N GLU A 257 13.81 2.31 3.44
CA GLU A 257 14.92 2.10 2.50
C GLU A 257 15.02 0.61 2.18
N PHE A 258 15.00 0.29 0.90
CA PHE A 258 15.05 -1.10 0.39
C PHE A 258 16.35 -1.44 -0.32
N LYS A 259 17.31 -0.53 -0.36
CA LYS A 259 18.59 -0.71 -1.05
C LYS A 259 19.27 -2.04 -0.71
N ASP A 260 19.37 -2.37 0.58
CA ASP A 260 20.05 -3.57 1.03
C ASP A 260 19.28 -4.86 0.66
N GLN A 261 17.96 -4.78 0.59
CA GLN A 261 17.11 -5.88 0.13
C GLN A 261 17.22 -6.13 -1.38
N LEU A 262 17.69 -5.14 -2.15
CA LEU A 262 17.88 -5.19 -3.60
C LEU A 262 19.38 -5.24 -3.98
N ALA A 263 20.22 -5.69 -3.06
CA ALA A 263 21.65 -5.75 -3.27
C ALA A 263 22.04 -6.76 -4.37
N GLY A 264 23.06 -6.43 -5.15
CA GLY A 264 23.61 -7.29 -6.19
C GLY A 264 24.07 -6.49 -7.41
N ILE A 265 24.82 -7.17 -8.28
CA ILE A 265 25.19 -6.65 -9.60
C ILE A 265 24.09 -7.05 -10.58
N ILE A 266 23.43 -6.07 -11.14
CA ILE A 266 22.25 -6.24 -11.98
C ILE A 266 22.65 -6.07 -13.45
N HIS A 267 22.20 -6.99 -14.29
CA HIS A 267 22.36 -6.93 -15.73
C HIS A 267 20.99 -6.77 -16.39
N PHE A 268 20.75 -5.60 -16.92
CA PHE A 268 19.61 -5.33 -17.79
C PHE A 268 19.97 -5.54 -19.26
N GLN A 269 18.98 -5.60 -20.13
CA GLN A 269 19.21 -5.79 -21.56
C GLN A 269 20.05 -4.67 -22.18
N LYS A 270 19.77 -3.42 -21.82
CA LYS A 270 20.46 -2.23 -22.36
C LYS A 270 21.65 -1.80 -21.50
N LEU A 271 21.65 -2.11 -20.21
CA LEU A 271 22.66 -1.67 -19.25
C LEU A 271 23.21 -2.85 -18.45
N ARG A 272 24.54 -2.94 -18.35
CA ARG A 272 25.23 -4.02 -17.65
C ARG A 272 25.97 -3.50 -16.43
N ASN A 273 26.24 -4.41 -15.48
CA ASN A 273 26.99 -4.11 -14.28
C ASN A 273 26.40 -2.92 -13.48
N MET A 274 25.11 -2.92 -13.31
CA MET A 274 24.40 -1.92 -12.50
C MET A 274 24.24 -2.39 -11.05
N ARG A 275 24.05 -1.45 -10.14
CA ARG A 275 23.61 -1.74 -8.77
C ARG A 275 22.50 -0.77 -8.37
N VAL A 276 21.67 -1.17 -7.42
CA VAL A 276 20.75 -0.24 -6.79
C VAL A 276 21.55 0.68 -5.85
N PHE A 277 21.55 1.97 -6.15
CA PHE A 277 22.17 3.00 -5.32
C PHE A 277 21.20 3.53 -4.26
N GLN A 278 19.97 3.74 -4.68
CA GLN A 278 18.86 4.15 -3.79
C GLN A 278 17.60 3.36 -4.17
N ALA A 279 16.87 2.90 -3.18
CA ALA A 279 15.53 2.35 -3.31
C ALA A 279 14.77 2.69 -2.04
N SER A 280 13.85 3.64 -2.14
CA SER A 280 13.11 4.13 -0.97
C SER A 280 11.63 4.32 -1.28
N GLN A 281 10.82 4.26 -0.23
CA GLN A 281 9.41 4.55 -0.30
C GLN A 281 8.94 5.27 0.96
N LEU A 282 8.32 6.43 0.78
CA LEU A 282 7.56 7.11 1.82
C LEU A 282 6.08 6.83 1.59
N THR A 283 5.39 6.35 2.61
CA THR A 283 3.94 6.11 2.54
C THR A 283 3.25 6.77 3.73
N ARG A 284 2.22 7.54 3.45
CA ARG A 284 1.33 8.16 4.44
C ARG A 284 -0.09 7.67 4.21
N PHE A 285 -0.75 7.27 5.27
CA PHE A 285 -2.14 6.84 5.25
C PHE A 285 -2.92 7.49 6.38
N LYS A 286 -4.11 8.00 6.06
CA LYS A 286 -5.06 8.52 7.05
C LYS A 286 -6.41 7.87 6.84
N LEU A 287 -7.06 7.50 7.94
CA LEU A 287 -8.43 6.96 7.95
C LEU A 287 -9.22 7.69 9.04
N HIS A 288 -10.35 8.25 8.65
CA HIS A 288 -11.24 9.00 9.53
C HIS A 288 -12.72 8.79 9.14
N GLU A 289 -13.63 9.37 9.87
CA GLU A 289 -15.08 9.15 9.74
C GLU A 289 -15.68 9.54 8.37
N LYS A 290 -14.98 10.36 7.59
CA LYS A 290 -15.44 10.81 6.26
C LYS A 290 -14.82 10.07 5.11
N GLY A 291 -13.67 9.41 5.34
CA GLY A 291 -12.93 8.77 4.26
C GLY A 291 -11.54 8.31 4.63
N ALA A 292 -10.76 8.06 3.60
CA ALA A 292 -9.35 7.69 3.72
C ALA A 292 -8.50 8.43 2.69
N LYS A 293 -7.24 8.69 3.03
CA LYS A 293 -6.25 9.25 2.12
C LYS A 293 -4.98 8.42 2.17
N VAL A 294 -4.45 8.08 1.00
CA VAL A 294 -3.13 7.48 0.85
C VAL A 294 -2.27 8.37 -0.02
N ARG A 295 -1.04 8.59 0.42
CA ARG A 295 0.01 9.18 -0.39
C ARG A 295 1.24 8.31 -0.28
N SER A 296 1.85 7.99 -1.40
CA SER A 296 3.09 7.24 -1.47
C SER A 296 4.02 7.85 -2.50
N GLU A 297 5.32 7.86 -2.18
CA GLU A 297 6.39 8.37 -3.00
C GLU A 297 7.46 7.29 -3.08
N ALA A 298 7.89 6.90 -4.27
CA ALA A 298 8.89 5.87 -4.46
C ALA A 298 10.04 6.38 -5.33
N ILE A 299 11.26 6.01 -4.97
CA ILE A 299 12.49 6.38 -5.68
C ILE A 299 13.31 5.11 -5.88
N ILE A 300 13.70 4.85 -7.12
CA ILE A 300 14.67 3.81 -7.46
C ILE A 300 15.74 4.44 -8.35
N LEU A 301 16.99 4.33 -7.93
CA LEU A 301 18.17 4.80 -8.65
C LEU A 301 19.13 3.64 -8.82
N VAL A 302 19.47 3.34 -10.06
CA VAL A 302 20.50 2.37 -10.41
C VAL A 302 21.70 3.08 -11.04
N GLU A 303 22.89 2.64 -10.70
CA GLU A 303 24.15 3.21 -11.20
C GLU A 303 25.11 2.11 -11.62
N PRO A 304 26.11 2.41 -12.50
CA PRO A 304 27.16 1.47 -12.84
C PRO A 304 27.91 0.99 -11.58
N PHE A 305 28.12 -0.33 -11.48
CA PHE A 305 28.88 -0.91 -10.39
C PHE A 305 30.36 -0.49 -10.50
N GLY A 306 30.91 0.02 -9.40
CA GLY A 306 32.32 0.50 -9.36
C GLY A 306 32.50 1.96 -9.74
N SER A 307 31.44 2.71 -10.07
CA SER A 307 31.54 4.16 -10.20
C SER A 307 31.79 4.81 -8.82
N ALA A 308 32.79 5.70 -8.76
CA ALA A 308 32.96 6.52 -7.57
C ALA A 308 31.85 7.58 -7.52
N PRO A 309 31.28 7.88 -6.33
CA PRO A 309 30.40 9.04 -6.20
C PRO A 309 31.21 10.32 -6.54
N LYS A 310 30.63 11.15 -7.40
CA LYS A 310 31.18 12.50 -7.69
C LYS A 310 30.74 13.49 -6.62
#